data_2a8dc6c055fef08ae243242dcc543c6e
#
_entry.id   2a8dc6c055fef08ae243242dcc543c6e
#
_cell.length_a   1.000
_cell.length_b   1.000
_cell.length_c   1.000
_cell.angle_alpha   90.00
_cell.angle_beta   90.00
_cell.angle_gamma   90.00
#
_symmetry.space_group_name_H-M   'P 1'
#
loop_
_entity.id
_entity.type
_entity.pdbx_description
1 polymer ?
#
loop_
_entity_poly.entity_id
_entity_poly.type
_entity_poly.pdbx_seq_one_letter_code
_entity_poly.pdbx_strand_id
1 'polypeptide(L)'
;MKPIGYWLNRTDKALTRHMNDMLAEFGLTRIAWQVLNVIHDTPQVTDAQVLSTLSANADTPTLTAAIDAVLVESWATRPAPNRLSLTPDGRQRLARIAEHVDTFRTLSTAGISQDEYCTAVHVLERMTRNLETATGTTPTP
;
A
#
# COMPACT_ATOMS: atom_id res chain seq x y z
N MET A 1 -22.90 5.59 19.79
CA MET A 1 -22.07 5.41 18.57
C MET A 1 -20.59 5.45 18.96
N LYS A 2 -19.80 4.54 18.45
CA LYS A 2 -18.34 4.54 18.68
C LYS A 2 -17.70 5.68 17.88
N PRO A 3 -16.65 6.33 18.41
CA PRO A 3 -16.00 7.44 17.72
C PRO A 3 -15.24 6.97 16.46
N ILE A 4 -14.93 7.91 15.57
CA ILE A 4 -14.27 7.62 14.31
C ILE A 4 -12.93 6.89 14.47
N GLY A 5 -12.14 7.24 15.49
CA GLY A 5 -10.84 6.58 15.75
C GLY A 5 -10.97 5.09 16.03
N TYR A 6 -12.03 4.68 16.72
CA TYR A 6 -12.34 3.27 16.94
C TYR A 6 -12.53 2.53 15.61
N TRP A 7 -13.33 3.11 14.71
CA TRP A 7 -13.61 2.49 13.40
C TRP A 7 -12.41 2.52 12.48
N LEU A 8 -11.59 3.59 12.52
CA LEU A 8 -10.35 3.65 11.75
C LEU A 8 -9.40 2.52 12.12
N ASN A 9 -9.18 2.32 13.42
CA ASN A 9 -8.31 1.24 13.90
C ASN A 9 -8.85 -0.13 13.52
N ARG A 10 -10.13 -0.34 13.73
CA ARG A 10 -10.77 -1.63 13.46
C ARG A 10 -10.82 -1.95 11.97
N THR A 11 -11.10 -0.95 11.15
CA THR A 11 -11.11 -1.09 9.69
C THR A 11 -9.71 -1.38 9.17
N ASP A 12 -8.71 -0.65 9.64
CA ASP A 12 -7.32 -0.89 9.23
C ASP A 12 -6.88 -2.31 9.54
N LYS A 13 -7.17 -2.80 10.74
CA LYS A 13 -6.83 -4.18 11.14
C LYS A 13 -7.56 -5.22 10.29
N ALA A 14 -8.83 -5.00 9.99
CA ALA A 14 -9.62 -5.91 9.17
C ALA A 14 -9.11 -5.95 7.72
N LEU A 15 -8.83 -4.78 7.14
CA LEU A 15 -8.26 -4.68 5.80
C LEU A 15 -6.89 -5.38 5.72
N THR A 16 -6.02 -5.12 6.68
CA THR A 16 -4.68 -5.71 6.72
C THR A 16 -4.74 -7.21 6.83
N ARG A 17 -5.60 -7.75 7.71
CA ARG A 17 -5.76 -9.20 7.87
C ARG A 17 -6.22 -9.86 6.58
N HIS A 18 -7.28 -9.34 5.97
CA HIS A 18 -7.82 -9.90 4.72
C HIS A 18 -6.82 -9.81 3.58
N MET A 19 -6.12 -8.68 3.45
CA MET A 19 -5.11 -8.52 2.41
C MET A 19 -3.94 -9.47 2.62
N ASN A 20 -3.43 -9.60 3.85
CA ASN A 20 -2.34 -10.51 4.14
C ASN A 20 -2.73 -11.97 3.88
N ASP A 21 -3.95 -12.38 4.28
CA ASP A 21 -4.43 -13.75 4.02
C ASP A 21 -4.51 -14.05 2.51
N MET A 22 -5.02 -13.11 1.73
CA MET A 22 -5.10 -13.25 0.27
C MET A 22 -3.71 -13.24 -0.37
N LEU A 23 -2.86 -12.32 0.05
CA LEU A 23 -1.50 -12.18 -0.51
C LEU A 23 -0.57 -13.32 -0.10
N ALA A 24 -0.84 -13.98 1.04
CA ALA A 24 -0.03 -15.11 1.51
C ALA A 24 0.01 -16.26 0.49
N GLU A 25 -1.06 -16.45 -0.29
CA GLU A 25 -1.10 -17.44 -1.37
C GLU A 25 -0.06 -17.15 -2.46
N PHE A 26 0.34 -15.89 -2.60
CA PHE A 26 1.38 -15.45 -3.55
C PHE A 26 2.74 -15.27 -2.89
N GLY A 27 2.88 -15.61 -1.61
CA GLY A 27 4.12 -15.41 -0.86
C GLY A 27 4.41 -13.96 -0.50
N LEU A 28 3.38 -13.10 -0.44
CA LEU A 28 3.52 -11.68 -0.16
C LEU A 28 2.83 -11.28 1.14
N THR A 29 3.34 -10.20 1.75
CA THR A 29 2.63 -9.41 2.76
C THR A 29 2.03 -8.17 2.10
N ARG A 30 1.13 -7.49 2.80
CA ARG A 30 0.56 -6.22 2.33
C ARG A 30 1.65 -5.19 2.02
N ILE A 31 2.66 -5.07 2.89
CA ILE A 31 3.74 -4.09 2.68
C ILE A 31 4.60 -4.44 1.47
N ALA A 32 4.91 -5.71 1.24
CA ALA A 32 5.65 -6.14 0.06
C ALA A 32 4.85 -5.87 -1.22
N TRP A 33 3.53 -6.10 -1.19
CA TRP A 33 2.65 -5.77 -2.30
C TRP A 33 2.62 -4.26 -2.59
N GLN A 34 2.59 -3.42 -1.56
CA GLN A 34 2.67 -1.96 -1.71
C GLN A 34 4.01 -1.54 -2.33
N VAL A 35 5.11 -2.15 -1.93
CA VAL A 35 6.43 -1.93 -2.54
C VAL A 35 6.40 -2.28 -4.03
N LEU A 36 5.83 -3.42 -4.40
CA LEU A 36 5.71 -3.83 -5.81
C LEU A 36 4.88 -2.84 -6.63
N ASN A 37 3.81 -2.29 -6.07
CA ASN A 37 3.00 -1.29 -6.75
C ASN A 37 3.77 0.01 -7.00
N VAL A 38 4.58 0.46 -6.05
CA VAL A 38 5.45 1.63 -6.25
C VAL A 38 6.45 1.36 -7.38
N ILE A 39 7.07 0.18 -7.40
CA ILE A 39 8.00 -0.21 -8.46
C ILE A 39 7.30 -0.27 -9.82
N HIS A 40 6.07 -0.77 -9.86
CA HIS A 40 5.28 -0.83 -11.08
C HIS A 40 4.92 0.56 -11.60
N ASP A 41 4.52 1.47 -10.72
CA ASP A 41 3.97 2.78 -11.09
C ASP A 41 5.07 3.78 -11.47
N THR A 42 6.31 3.59 -11.00
CA THR A 42 7.42 4.51 -11.24
C THR A 42 8.57 3.77 -11.91
N PRO A 43 8.75 3.89 -13.23
CA PRO A 43 9.87 3.24 -13.93
C PRO A 43 11.22 3.60 -13.32
N GLN A 44 12.05 2.58 -13.06
CA GLN A 44 13.39 2.72 -12.46
C GLN A 44 13.40 3.52 -11.15
N VAL A 45 12.37 3.33 -10.33
CA VAL A 45 12.26 3.96 -9.02
C VAL A 45 13.49 3.65 -8.16
N THR A 46 13.93 4.64 -7.38
CA THR A 46 15.02 4.42 -6.42
C THR A 46 14.51 3.85 -5.10
N ASP A 47 15.40 3.17 -4.37
CA ASP A 47 15.09 2.72 -3.01
C ASP A 47 14.62 3.87 -2.14
N ALA A 48 15.29 5.02 -2.21
CA ALA A 48 14.93 6.21 -1.44
C ALA A 48 13.50 6.71 -1.77
N GLN A 49 13.10 6.65 -3.03
CA GLN A 49 11.75 7.02 -3.45
C GLN A 49 10.69 6.06 -2.89
N VAL A 50 10.99 4.76 -2.86
CA VAL A 50 10.10 3.75 -2.25
C VAL A 50 9.93 4.05 -0.77
N LEU A 51 11.02 4.29 -0.05
CA LEU A 51 10.99 4.60 1.39
C LEU A 51 10.19 5.87 1.65
N SER A 52 10.38 6.91 0.86
CA SER A 52 9.65 8.17 0.98
C SER A 52 8.15 8.00 0.73
N THR A 53 7.79 7.29 -0.34
CA THR A 53 6.39 7.07 -0.72
C THR A 53 5.61 6.30 0.34
N LEU A 54 6.26 5.33 0.97
CA LEU A 54 5.61 4.42 1.93
C LEU A 54 5.93 4.74 3.39
N SER A 55 6.52 5.88 3.68
CA SER A 55 6.95 6.25 5.03
C SER A 55 5.82 6.26 6.07
N ALA A 56 4.59 6.54 5.65
CA ALA A 56 3.41 6.48 6.51
C ALA A 56 2.90 5.06 6.76
N ASN A 57 3.31 4.09 5.93
CA ASN A 57 2.80 2.72 5.96
C ASN A 57 3.64 1.79 6.82
N ALA A 58 4.97 2.03 6.90
CA ALA A 58 5.89 1.22 7.68
C ALA A 58 7.19 1.98 7.93
N ASP A 59 7.97 1.51 8.91
CA ASP A 59 9.28 2.09 9.19
C ASP A 59 10.33 1.67 8.15
N THR A 60 11.47 2.35 8.17
CA THR A 60 12.56 2.11 7.22
C THR A 60 13.08 0.68 7.25
N PRO A 61 13.35 0.05 8.43
CA PRO A 61 13.79 -1.35 8.45
C PRO A 61 12.78 -2.31 7.82
N THR A 62 11.49 -2.13 8.08
CA THR A 62 10.43 -2.97 7.49
C THR A 62 10.37 -2.81 5.99
N LEU A 63 10.44 -1.57 5.49
CA LEU A 63 10.44 -1.30 4.05
C LEU A 63 11.67 -1.84 3.34
N THR A 64 12.84 -1.69 3.95
CA THR A 64 14.10 -2.24 3.42
C THR A 64 14.04 -3.76 3.33
N ALA A 65 13.51 -4.42 4.35
CA ALA A 65 13.32 -5.87 4.35
C ALA A 65 12.33 -6.30 3.24
N ALA A 66 11.28 -5.52 3.00
CA ALA A 66 10.33 -5.80 1.93
C ALA A 66 10.95 -5.67 0.55
N ILE A 67 11.79 -4.64 0.34
CA ILE A 67 12.56 -4.48 -0.92
C ILE A 67 13.47 -5.69 -1.14
N ASP A 68 14.21 -6.09 -0.11
CA ASP A 68 15.11 -7.26 -0.21
C ASP A 68 14.33 -8.53 -0.53
N ALA A 69 13.19 -8.73 0.08
CA ALA A 69 12.34 -9.90 -0.15
C ALA A 69 11.85 -9.98 -1.60
N VAL A 70 11.38 -8.89 -2.19
CA VAL A 70 10.90 -8.90 -3.57
C VAL A 70 12.02 -9.08 -4.59
N LEU A 71 13.24 -8.66 -4.24
CA LEU A 71 14.43 -8.94 -5.04
C LEU A 71 14.84 -10.42 -4.98
N VAL A 72 14.88 -10.99 -3.78
CA VAL A 72 15.26 -12.41 -3.57
C VAL A 72 14.27 -13.33 -4.27
N GLU A 73 12.98 -13.05 -4.20
CA GLU A 73 11.93 -13.87 -4.81
C GLU A 73 11.69 -13.56 -6.30
N SER A 74 12.55 -12.75 -6.89
CA SER A 74 12.53 -12.43 -8.33
C SER A 74 11.26 -11.75 -8.84
N TRP A 75 10.54 -11.05 -7.96
CA TRP A 75 9.47 -10.12 -8.37
C TRP A 75 10.04 -8.88 -9.03
N ALA A 76 11.18 -8.44 -8.53
CA ALA A 76 11.87 -7.25 -8.98
C ALA A 76 13.35 -7.53 -9.19
N THR A 77 14.01 -6.65 -9.93
CA THR A 77 15.44 -6.70 -10.22
C THR A 77 16.03 -5.28 -10.15
N ARG A 78 17.35 -5.19 -10.12
CA ARG A 78 18.07 -3.93 -10.18
C ARG A 78 18.66 -3.71 -11.57
N PRO A 79 18.04 -2.87 -12.43
CA PRO A 79 18.63 -2.55 -13.74
C PRO A 79 19.89 -1.68 -13.63
N ALA A 80 20.04 -0.97 -12.50
CA ALA A 80 21.21 -0.16 -12.18
C ALA A 80 21.32 -0.05 -10.64
N PRO A 81 22.47 0.36 -10.07
CA PRO A 81 22.60 0.57 -8.64
C PRO A 81 21.51 1.50 -8.09
N ASN A 82 20.88 1.11 -6.99
CA ASN A 82 19.80 1.84 -6.33
C ASN A 82 18.55 2.07 -7.19
N ARG A 83 18.40 1.35 -8.30
CA ARG A 83 17.18 1.36 -9.13
C ARG A 83 16.45 0.03 -9.00
N LEU A 84 15.13 0.08 -9.16
CA LEU A 84 14.27 -1.10 -9.07
C LEU A 84 13.35 -1.16 -10.29
N SER A 85 13.12 -2.36 -10.77
CA SER A 85 12.20 -2.64 -11.87
C SER A 85 11.56 -4.00 -11.65
N LEU A 86 10.31 -4.19 -12.10
CA LEU A 86 9.68 -5.49 -12.07
C LEU A 86 10.33 -6.41 -13.11
N THR A 87 10.47 -7.68 -12.77
CA THR A 87 10.78 -8.71 -13.76
C THR A 87 9.53 -8.98 -14.62
N PRO A 88 9.68 -9.57 -15.84
CA PRO A 88 8.51 -9.97 -16.62
C PRO A 88 7.59 -10.93 -15.86
N ASP A 89 8.16 -11.89 -15.12
CA ASP A 89 7.39 -12.80 -14.26
C ASP A 89 6.72 -12.05 -13.10
N GLY A 90 7.40 -11.10 -12.50
CA GLY A 90 6.83 -10.24 -11.45
C GLY A 90 5.62 -9.45 -11.94
N ARG A 91 5.67 -8.92 -13.16
CA ARG A 91 4.54 -8.22 -13.78
C ARG A 91 3.32 -9.13 -13.95
N GLN A 92 3.54 -10.35 -14.43
CA GLN A 92 2.46 -11.32 -14.64
C GLN A 92 1.82 -11.72 -13.31
N ARG A 93 2.64 -12.01 -12.30
CA ARG A 93 2.15 -12.37 -10.96
C ARG A 93 1.38 -11.21 -10.32
N LEU A 94 1.88 -9.98 -10.46
CA LEU A 94 1.22 -8.79 -9.91
C LEU A 94 -0.14 -8.55 -10.59
N ALA A 95 -0.24 -8.79 -11.90
CA ALA A 95 -1.50 -8.69 -12.63
C ALA A 95 -2.56 -9.68 -12.12
N ARG A 96 -2.15 -10.90 -11.77
CA ARG A 96 -3.06 -11.90 -11.16
C ARG A 96 -3.55 -11.43 -9.79
N ILE A 97 -2.66 -10.84 -9.00
CA ILE A 97 -3.03 -10.28 -7.69
C ILE A 97 -4.05 -9.16 -7.86
N ALA A 98 -3.92 -8.32 -8.88
CA ALA A 98 -4.87 -7.22 -9.13
C ALA A 98 -6.31 -7.73 -9.27
N GLU A 99 -6.54 -8.89 -9.87
CA GLU A 99 -7.86 -9.51 -9.98
C GLU A 99 -8.43 -9.87 -8.60
N HIS A 100 -7.60 -10.43 -7.73
CA HIS A 100 -7.98 -10.76 -6.34
C HIS A 100 -8.23 -9.50 -5.51
N VAL A 101 -7.45 -8.45 -5.71
CA VAL A 101 -7.65 -7.16 -5.04
C VAL A 101 -9.00 -6.55 -5.43
N ASP A 102 -9.39 -6.63 -6.70
CA ASP A 102 -10.70 -6.15 -7.16
C ASP A 102 -11.84 -6.90 -6.48
N THR A 103 -11.75 -8.22 -6.36
CA THR A 103 -12.72 -9.03 -5.62
C THR A 103 -12.82 -8.61 -4.15
N PHE A 104 -11.69 -8.37 -3.52
CA PHE A 104 -11.60 -7.89 -2.14
C PHE A 104 -12.25 -6.52 -1.97
N ARG A 105 -11.99 -5.58 -2.89
CA ARG A 105 -12.61 -4.24 -2.87
C ARG A 105 -14.13 -4.34 -2.98
N THR A 106 -14.62 -5.18 -3.86
CA THR A 106 -16.06 -5.42 -4.01
C THR A 106 -16.67 -5.91 -2.70
N LEU A 107 -16.01 -6.85 -2.03
CA LEU A 107 -16.45 -7.35 -0.73
C LEU A 107 -16.46 -6.24 0.33
N SER A 108 -15.40 -5.46 0.43
CA SER A 108 -15.25 -4.43 1.46
C SER A 108 -16.21 -3.25 1.28
N THR A 109 -16.64 -3.00 0.05
CA THR A 109 -17.54 -1.88 -0.27
C THR A 109 -18.97 -2.32 -0.55
N ALA A 110 -19.32 -3.58 -0.23
CA ALA A 110 -20.68 -4.06 -0.41
C ALA A 110 -21.69 -3.20 0.36
N GLY A 111 -22.72 -2.73 -0.35
CA GLY A 111 -23.73 -1.84 0.23
C GLY A 111 -23.30 -0.38 0.41
N ILE A 112 -22.11 -0.02 -0.04
CA ILE A 112 -21.56 1.34 0.03
C ILE A 112 -21.52 1.93 -1.38
N SER A 113 -22.13 3.10 -1.57
CA SER A 113 -22.10 3.78 -2.86
C SER A 113 -20.74 4.40 -3.13
N GLN A 114 -20.45 4.67 -4.40
CA GLN A 114 -19.25 5.40 -4.80
C GLN A 114 -19.17 6.78 -4.13
N ASP A 115 -20.29 7.48 -4.04
CA ASP A 115 -20.34 8.79 -3.39
C ASP A 115 -20.05 8.71 -1.90
N GLU A 116 -20.60 7.72 -1.20
CA GLU A 116 -20.29 7.47 0.21
C GLU A 116 -18.81 7.17 0.42
N TYR A 117 -18.25 6.33 -0.42
CA TYR A 117 -16.82 6.00 -0.37
C TYR A 117 -15.95 7.24 -0.56
N CYS A 118 -16.21 8.03 -1.60
CA CYS A 118 -15.48 9.27 -1.88
C CYS A 118 -15.63 10.28 -0.73
N THR A 119 -16.83 10.41 -0.16
CA THR A 119 -17.07 11.28 0.99
C THR A 119 -16.22 10.86 2.19
N ALA A 120 -16.18 9.57 2.49
CA ALA A 120 -15.38 9.05 3.61
C ALA A 120 -13.89 9.35 3.41
N VAL A 121 -13.35 9.12 2.22
CA VAL A 121 -11.95 9.41 1.89
C VAL A 121 -11.65 10.91 2.03
N HIS A 122 -12.49 11.77 1.49
CA HIS A 122 -12.32 13.22 1.58
C HIS A 122 -12.39 13.74 3.01
N VAL A 123 -13.27 13.18 3.84
CA VAL A 123 -13.36 13.54 5.26
C VAL A 123 -12.08 13.18 5.99
N LEU A 124 -11.54 11.97 5.76
CA LEU A 124 -10.29 11.53 6.38
C LEU A 124 -9.11 12.39 5.93
N GLU A 125 -9.05 12.74 4.66
CA GLU A 125 -8.02 13.62 4.10
C GLU A 125 -8.06 14.99 4.79
N ARG A 126 -9.24 15.58 4.95
CA ARG A 126 -9.42 16.88 5.61
C ARG A 126 -9.05 16.83 7.09
N MET A 127 -9.45 15.77 7.80
CA MET A 127 -9.07 15.56 9.20
C MET A 127 -7.55 15.47 9.36
N THR A 128 -6.90 14.73 8.48
CA THR A 128 -5.44 14.57 8.47
C THR A 128 -4.74 15.92 8.30
N ARG A 129 -5.17 16.70 7.31
CA ARG A 129 -4.60 18.03 7.05
C ARG A 129 -4.81 18.98 8.23
N ASN A 130 -6.00 18.97 8.83
CA ASN A 130 -6.30 19.81 9.99
C ASN A 130 -5.34 19.51 11.16
N LEU A 131 -5.10 18.21 11.42
CA LEU A 131 -4.24 17.79 12.52
C LEU A 131 -2.76 18.08 12.22
N GLU A 132 -2.32 17.82 11.01
CA GLU A 132 -0.94 18.10 10.57
C GLU A 132 -0.64 19.61 10.65
N THR A 133 -1.56 20.44 10.21
CA THR A 133 -1.43 21.89 10.30
C THR A 133 -1.35 22.37 11.75
N ALA A 134 -2.21 21.84 12.63
CA ALA A 134 -2.25 22.19 14.05
C ALA A 134 -0.97 21.81 14.79
N THR A 135 -0.30 20.72 14.37
CA THR A 135 0.96 20.26 14.96
C THR A 135 2.19 20.90 14.32
N GLY A 136 2.02 21.77 13.32
CA GLY A 136 3.13 22.39 12.58
C GLY A 136 3.79 21.45 11.58
N THR A 137 3.20 20.27 11.33
CA THR A 137 3.69 19.32 10.33
C THR A 137 3.30 19.81 8.93
N THR A 138 4.27 19.92 8.04
CA THR A 138 3.97 20.30 6.64
C THR A 138 3.36 19.11 5.92
N PRO A 139 2.17 19.24 5.30
CA PRO A 139 1.60 18.17 4.51
C PRO A 139 2.54 17.79 3.37
N THR A 140 2.74 16.48 3.18
CA THR A 140 3.51 15.99 2.04
C THR A 140 2.66 16.15 0.78
N PRO A 141 3.17 16.80 -0.28
CA PRO A 141 2.43 16.98 -1.53
C PRO A 141 2.09 15.67 -2.24
#